data_d24efa28bf7eabb0f9d3bb418da15b4c
#
_entry.id   d24efa28bf7eabb0f9d3bb418da15b4c
#
_cell.length_a   1.000
_cell.length_b   1.000
_cell.length_c   1.000
_cell.angle_alpha   90.00
_cell.angle_beta   90.00
_cell.angle_gamma   90.00
#
_symmetry.space_group_name_H-M   'P 1'
#
loop_
_entity.id
_entity.type
_entity.pdbx_description
1 polymer ?
#
loop_
_entity_poly.entity_id
_entity_poly.type
_entity_poly.pdbx_seq_one_letter_code
_entity_poly.pdbx_strand_id
1 'polypeptide(L)'
;MASDNILEKVKKLRELTGVGFKDCKNAIDENNGDIEKSIEFLRIKGIAKANKKMERVAADGLISISEKQNKFSILEVNSETDFVAKNNEFIKFVEEVSELSLLNSGKMENILAAKMKNKKNV
;
A
#
# COMPACT_ATOMS: atom_id res chain seq x y z
N MET A 1 -29.66 -17.58 -6.58
CA MET A 1 -28.68 -17.77 -7.67
C MET A 1 -27.91 -16.49 -8.00
N ALA A 2 -28.56 -15.37 -8.30
CA ALA A 2 -27.84 -14.14 -8.57
C ALA A 2 -27.05 -13.60 -7.36
N SER A 3 -27.56 -13.75 -6.15
CA SER A 3 -26.91 -13.33 -4.91
C SER A 3 -25.64 -14.13 -4.58
N ASP A 4 -25.66 -15.43 -4.85
CA ASP A 4 -24.49 -16.29 -4.58
C ASP A 4 -23.34 -15.95 -5.51
N ASN A 5 -23.62 -15.65 -6.77
CA ASN A 5 -22.63 -15.21 -7.74
C ASN A 5 -22.00 -13.85 -7.35
N ILE A 6 -22.77 -12.93 -6.81
CA ILE A 6 -22.26 -11.63 -6.35
C ILE A 6 -21.34 -11.81 -5.14
N LEU A 7 -21.72 -12.63 -4.16
CA LEU A 7 -20.91 -12.91 -2.99
C LEU A 7 -19.58 -13.57 -3.34
N GLU A 8 -19.58 -14.52 -4.28
CA GLU A 8 -18.36 -15.13 -4.77
C GLU A 8 -17.44 -14.13 -5.44
N LYS A 9 -18.00 -13.24 -6.27
CA LYS A 9 -17.24 -12.16 -6.90
C LYS A 9 -16.66 -11.18 -5.88
N VAL A 10 -17.40 -10.83 -4.84
CA VAL A 10 -16.92 -9.98 -3.75
C VAL A 10 -15.78 -10.66 -2.98
N LYS A 11 -15.90 -11.94 -2.67
CA LYS A 11 -14.81 -12.71 -2.03
C LYS A 11 -13.56 -12.72 -2.90
N LYS A 12 -13.71 -13.02 -4.18
CA LYS A 12 -12.59 -13.03 -5.14
C LYS A 12 -11.93 -11.66 -5.25
N LEU A 13 -12.72 -10.60 -5.35
CA LEU A 13 -12.20 -9.23 -5.40
C LEU A 13 -11.43 -8.87 -4.13
N ARG A 14 -11.94 -9.28 -2.97
CA ARG A 14 -11.27 -9.08 -1.68
C ARG A 14 -9.93 -9.83 -1.59
N GLU A 15 -9.87 -11.06 -2.07
CA GLU A 15 -8.63 -11.84 -2.14
C GLU A 15 -7.59 -11.19 -3.05
N LEU A 16 -8.02 -10.63 -4.18
CA LEU A 16 -7.14 -9.97 -5.13
C LEU A 16 -6.64 -8.60 -4.69
N THR A 17 -7.45 -7.84 -3.95
CA THR A 17 -7.18 -6.44 -3.63
C THR A 17 -6.82 -6.19 -2.16
N GLY A 18 -7.21 -7.07 -1.25
CA GLY A 18 -7.08 -6.85 0.20
C GLY A 18 -8.01 -5.77 0.76
N VAL A 19 -8.92 -5.24 -0.04
CA VAL A 19 -9.88 -4.19 0.36
C VAL A 19 -11.02 -4.80 1.18
N GLY A 20 -11.62 -4.00 2.07
CA GLY A 20 -12.71 -4.44 2.93
C GLY A 20 -13.97 -4.85 2.16
N PHE A 21 -14.79 -5.71 2.76
CA PHE A 21 -15.98 -6.30 2.13
C PHE A 21 -16.96 -5.25 1.58
N LYS A 22 -17.23 -4.18 2.33
CA LYS A 22 -18.16 -3.13 1.93
C LYS A 22 -17.71 -2.41 0.65
N ASP A 23 -16.43 -2.05 0.57
CA ASP A 23 -15.90 -1.38 -0.62
C ASP A 23 -15.82 -2.32 -1.83
N CYS A 24 -15.50 -3.59 -1.62
CA CYS A 24 -15.52 -4.60 -2.68
C CYS A 24 -16.94 -4.82 -3.21
N LYS A 25 -17.94 -4.91 -2.32
CA LYS A 25 -19.33 -5.05 -2.74
C LYS A 25 -19.80 -3.85 -3.56
N ASN A 26 -19.53 -2.63 -3.09
CA ASN A 26 -19.85 -1.42 -3.82
C ASN A 26 -19.19 -1.40 -5.21
N ALA A 27 -17.93 -1.80 -5.31
CA ALA A 27 -17.21 -1.85 -6.58
C ALA A 27 -17.86 -2.84 -7.57
N ILE A 28 -18.27 -4.01 -7.10
CA ILE A 28 -18.98 -5.02 -7.91
C ILE A 28 -20.32 -4.50 -8.37
N ASP A 29 -21.10 -3.88 -7.48
CA ASP A 29 -22.41 -3.32 -7.82
C ASP A 29 -22.31 -2.19 -8.86
N GLU A 30 -21.36 -1.26 -8.69
CA GLU A 30 -21.13 -0.14 -9.60
C GLU A 30 -20.60 -0.57 -10.99
N ASN A 31 -19.96 -1.72 -11.07
CA ASN A 31 -19.37 -2.23 -12.32
C ASN A 31 -20.11 -3.46 -12.88
N ASN A 32 -21.39 -3.64 -12.52
CA ASN A 32 -22.24 -4.71 -13.01
C ASN A 32 -21.63 -6.12 -12.88
N GLY A 33 -20.88 -6.36 -11.83
CA GLY A 33 -20.25 -7.63 -11.56
C GLY A 33 -18.96 -7.91 -12.35
N ASP A 34 -18.41 -6.92 -13.03
CA ASP A 34 -17.13 -7.04 -13.74
C ASP A 34 -15.97 -6.88 -12.75
N ILE A 35 -15.18 -7.94 -12.57
CA ILE A 35 -14.08 -7.98 -11.60
C ILE A 35 -12.94 -7.05 -11.99
N GLU A 36 -12.55 -7.01 -13.26
CA GLU A 36 -11.44 -6.17 -13.73
C GLU A 36 -11.75 -4.68 -13.57
N LYS A 37 -12.95 -4.28 -13.98
CA LYS A 37 -13.42 -2.91 -13.78
C LYS A 37 -13.56 -2.55 -12.31
N SER A 38 -13.94 -3.49 -11.47
CA SER A 38 -14.02 -3.30 -10.02
C SER A 38 -12.65 -3.10 -9.38
N ILE A 39 -11.62 -3.81 -9.84
CA ILE A 39 -10.24 -3.61 -9.41
C ILE A 39 -9.78 -2.19 -9.75
N GLU A 40 -9.99 -1.76 -10.98
CA GLU A 40 -9.62 -0.41 -11.42
C GLU A 40 -10.40 0.68 -10.66
N PHE A 41 -11.69 0.48 -10.44
CA PHE A 41 -12.53 1.37 -9.63
C PHE A 41 -11.99 1.52 -8.21
N LEU A 42 -11.61 0.42 -7.56
CA LEU A 42 -11.02 0.45 -6.23
C LEU A 42 -9.64 1.13 -6.21
N ARG A 43 -8.85 0.92 -7.25
CA ARG A 43 -7.55 1.58 -7.41
C ARG A 43 -7.69 3.09 -7.49
N ILE A 44 -8.56 3.59 -8.33
CA ILE A 44 -8.84 5.02 -8.51
C ILE A 44 -9.38 5.63 -7.19
N LYS A 45 -10.31 4.94 -6.53
CA LYS A 45 -10.86 5.36 -5.24
C LYS A 45 -9.80 5.41 -4.15
N GLY A 46 -8.89 4.45 -4.14
CA GLY A 46 -7.75 4.40 -3.22
C GLY A 46 -6.79 5.57 -3.43
N ILE A 47 -6.47 5.91 -4.66
CA ILE A 47 -5.65 7.08 -5.02
C ILE A 47 -6.32 8.37 -4.54
N ALA A 48 -7.63 8.53 -4.76
CA ALA A 48 -8.37 9.71 -4.31
C ALA A 48 -8.35 9.85 -2.78
N LYS A 49 -8.49 8.75 -2.04
CA LYS A 49 -8.37 8.75 -0.57
C LYS A 49 -6.96 9.11 -0.11
N ALA A 50 -5.94 8.57 -0.76
CA ALA A 50 -4.53 8.87 -0.46
C ALA A 50 -4.25 10.37 -0.67
N ASN A 51 -4.69 10.93 -1.78
CA ASN A 51 -4.50 12.36 -2.07
C ASN A 51 -5.14 13.26 -1.01
N LYS A 52 -6.33 12.92 -0.52
CA LYS A 52 -6.99 13.67 0.56
C LYS A 52 -6.22 13.61 1.88
N LYS A 53 -5.44 12.55 2.10
CA LYS A 53 -4.65 12.38 3.33
C LYS A 53 -3.27 13.02 3.25
N MET A 54 -2.80 13.41 2.07
CA MET A 54 -1.46 13.99 1.90
C MET A 54 -1.24 15.31 2.66
N GLU A 55 -2.31 16.04 2.97
CA GLU A 55 -2.24 17.29 3.72
C GLU A 55 -2.18 17.08 5.25
N ARG A 56 -2.32 15.84 5.73
CA ARG A 56 -2.28 15.56 7.16
C ARG A 56 -0.86 15.65 7.70
N VAL A 57 -0.73 16.21 8.90
CA VAL A 57 0.55 16.31 9.59
C VAL A 57 1.00 14.91 10.03
N ALA A 58 2.21 14.54 9.65
CA ALA A 58 2.86 13.30 10.04
C ALA A 58 4.17 13.65 10.77
N ALA A 59 4.10 13.85 12.07
CA ALA A 59 5.22 14.28 12.91
C ALA A 59 5.93 13.12 13.63
N ASP A 60 5.25 11.99 13.78
CA ASP A 60 5.83 10.76 14.29
C ASP A 60 6.45 9.93 13.16
N GLY A 61 7.07 8.81 13.46
CA GLY A 61 7.63 7.94 12.46
C GLY A 61 8.81 7.15 12.95
N LEU A 62 9.55 6.58 12.00
CA LEU A 62 10.74 5.77 12.23
C LEU A 62 11.88 6.21 11.34
N ILE A 63 13.09 6.07 11.87
CA ILE A 63 14.33 6.17 11.11
C ILE A 63 14.92 4.76 11.02
N SER A 64 15.27 4.34 9.83
CA SER A 64 15.94 3.06 9.58
C SER A 64 17.28 3.28 8.89
N ILE A 65 18.27 2.52 9.33
CA ILE A 65 19.62 2.53 8.76
C ILE A 65 19.88 1.15 8.17
N SER A 66 20.31 1.11 6.92
CA SER A 66 20.74 -0.12 6.25
C SER A 66 22.18 0.01 5.79
N GLU A 67 22.91 -1.11 5.85
CA GLU A 67 24.30 -1.21 5.43
C GLU A 67 24.50 -2.43 4.55
N LYS A 68 25.20 -2.25 3.43
CA LYS A 68 25.63 -3.34 2.57
C LYS A 68 26.84 -2.93 1.74
N GLN A 69 27.92 -3.75 1.76
CA GLN A 69 29.10 -3.54 0.93
C GLN A 69 29.70 -2.12 1.03
N ASN A 70 29.91 -1.62 2.24
CA ASN A 70 30.40 -0.27 2.52
C ASN A 70 29.49 0.88 2.04
N LYS A 71 28.23 0.58 1.75
CA LYS A 71 27.20 1.58 1.48
C LYS A 71 26.22 1.64 2.65
N PHE A 72 25.78 2.84 2.97
CA PHE A 72 24.84 3.10 4.04
C PHE A 72 23.62 3.84 3.48
N SER A 73 22.47 3.54 4.02
CA SER A 73 21.23 4.30 3.77
C SER A 73 20.61 4.69 5.10
N ILE A 74 20.20 5.93 5.22
CA ILE A 74 19.38 6.43 6.32
C ILE A 74 18.06 6.87 5.74
N LEU A 75 16.98 6.28 6.22
CA LEU A 75 15.62 6.54 5.76
C LEU A 75 14.75 6.99 6.92
N GLU A 76 13.99 8.06 6.72
CA GLU A 76 12.92 8.49 7.60
C GLU A 76 11.58 8.28 6.92
N VAL A 77 10.66 7.59 7.60
CA VAL A 77 9.26 7.44 7.18
C VAL A 77 8.37 7.98 8.28
N ASN A 78 7.61 9.00 7.96
CA ASN A 78 6.74 9.67 8.92
C ASN A 78 5.36 9.01 8.97
N SER A 79 4.73 9.08 10.13
CA SER A 79 3.38 8.61 10.40
C SER A 79 2.57 9.67 11.15
N GLU A 80 1.25 9.57 11.09
CA GLU A 80 0.38 10.51 11.79
C GLU A 80 0.43 10.33 13.30
N THR A 81 0.68 9.13 13.81
CA THR A 81 0.71 8.80 15.24
C THR A 81 1.87 7.89 15.60
N ASP A 82 2.24 7.90 16.88
CA ASP A 82 3.22 6.98 17.44
C ASP A 82 2.71 5.52 17.47
N PHE A 83 1.40 5.31 17.53
CA PHE A 83 0.79 3.96 17.42
C PHE A 83 1.12 3.31 16.08
N VAL A 84 1.03 4.06 14.98
CA VAL A 84 1.44 3.58 13.66
C VAL A 84 2.93 3.27 13.64
N ALA A 85 3.77 4.15 14.17
CA ALA A 85 5.22 3.95 14.23
C ALA A 85 5.63 2.70 15.01
N LYS A 86 4.82 2.25 15.97
CA LYS A 86 5.05 1.04 16.77
C LYS A 86 4.43 -0.22 16.16
N ASN A 87 3.65 -0.09 15.11
CA ASN A 87 3.01 -1.23 14.44
C ASN A 87 4.04 -2.09 13.70
N ASN A 88 3.96 -3.41 13.88
CA ASN A 88 4.91 -4.35 13.27
C ASN A 88 4.91 -4.31 11.74
N GLU A 89 3.77 -4.15 11.11
CA GLU A 89 3.68 -4.05 9.65
C GLU A 89 4.34 -2.77 9.14
N PHE A 90 4.18 -1.66 9.85
CA PHE A 90 4.85 -0.40 9.54
C PHE A 90 6.37 -0.52 9.70
N ILE A 91 6.84 -1.14 10.79
CA ILE A 91 8.28 -1.37 11.03
C ILE A 91 8.88 -2.21 9.89
N LYS A 92 8.25 -3.30 9.52
CA LYS A 92 8.68 -4.15 8.40
C LYS A 92 8.70 -3.40 7.08
N PHE A 93 7.70 -2.58 6.82
CA PHE A 93 7.66 -1.72 5.64
C PHE A 93 8.85 -0.77 5.60
N VAL A 94 9.14 -0.06 6.69
CA VAL A 94 10.26 0.88 6.78
C VAL A 94 11.60 0.17 6.58
N GLU A 95 11.80 -0.99 7.18
CA GLU A 95 13.01 -1.81 7.02
C GLU A 95 13.21 -2.24 5.56
N GLU A 96 12.16 -2.71 4.91
CA GLU A 96 12.21 -3.14 3.51
C GLU A 96 12.51 -1.97 2.57
N VAL A 97 11.90 -0.82 2.77
CA VAL A 97 12.18 0.40 1.98
C VAL A 97 13.61 0.87 2.21
N SER A 98 14.13 0.78 3.43
CA SER A 98 15.52 1.10 3.74
C SER A 98 16.51 0.24 2.95
N GLU A 99 16.27 -1.07 2.85
CA GLU A 99 17.06 -1.98 2.01
C GLU A 99 16.96 -1.62 0.53
N LEU A 100 15.76 -1.32 0.03
CA LEU A 100 15.52 -0.91 -1.35
C LEU A 100 16.25 0.41 -1.67
N SER A 101 16.38 1.32 -0.72
CA SER A 101 17.08 2.58 -0.91
C SER A 101 18.58 2.38 -1.19
N LEU A 102 19.20 1.37 -0.60
CA LEU A 102 20.58 0.99 -0.91
C LEU A 102 20.74 0.52 -2.36
N LEU A 103 19.78 -0.28 -2.85
CA LEU A 103 19.81 -0.88 -4.18
C LEU A 103 19.49 0.13 -5.29
N ASN A 104 18.82 1.23 -4.96
CA ASN A 104 18.30 2.22 -5.92
C ASN A 104 19.03 3.57 -5.86
N SER A 105 20.27 3.60 -5.42
CA SER A 105 21.14 4.78 -5.38
C SER A 105 20.60 5.98 -4.58
N GLY A 106 19.65 5.73 -3.66
CA GLY A 106 19.06 6.76 -2.80
C GLY A 106 18.19 7.79 -3.50
N LYS A 107 17.89 7.62 -4.79
CA LYS A 107 16.99 8.54 -5.51
C LYS A 107 15.53 8.20 -5.20
N MET A 108 14.78 9.18 -4.72
CA MET A 108 13.38 8.99 -4.30
C MET A 108 12.51 8.39 -5.40
N GLU A 109 12.62 8.83 -6.62
CA GLU A 109 11.85 8.32 -7.77
C GLU A 109 12.10 6.82 -8.00
N ASN A 110 13.34 6.38 -7.92
CA ASN A 110 13.73 4.99 -8.11
C ASN A 110 13.25 4.12 -6.93
N ILE A 111 13.31 4.65 -5.72
CA ILE A 111 12.81 3.96 -4.51
C ILE A 111 11.30 3.74 -4.61
N LEU A 112 10.54 4.78 -4.96
CA LEU A 112 9.07 4.68 -5.08
C LEU A 112 8.64 3.74 -6.20
N ALA A 113 9.42 3.61 -7.26
CA ALA A 113 9.15 2.68 -8.36
C ALA A 113 9.63 1.24 -8.08
N ALA A 114 10.44 1.04 -7.04
CA ALA A 114 10.99 -0.28 -6.70
C ALA A 114 9.88 -1.25 -6.24
N LYS A 115 10.05 -2.52 -6.59
CA LYS A 115 9.13 -3.58 -6.19
C LYS A 115 9.51 -4.12 -4.81
N MET A 116 8.55 -4.13 -3.91
CA MET A 116 8.64 -4.78 -2.61
C MET A 116 8.46 -6.31 -2.73
N LYS A 117 8.69 -7.05 -1.66
CA LYS A 117 8.49 -8.51 -1.60
C LYS A 117 7.07 -8.93 -1.99
N ASN A 118 6.07 -8.10 -1.73
CA ASN A 118 4.68 -8.31 -2.14
C ASN A 118 4.43 -7.99 -3.63
N LYS A 119 5.47 -7.68 -4.42
CA LYS A 119 5.43 -7.31 -5.85
C LYS A 119 4.70 -6.00 -6.17
N LYS A 120 4.37 -5.21 -5.16
CA LYS A 120 3.81 -3.86 -5.31
C LYS A 120 4.94 -2.81 -5.20
N ASN A 121 4.73 -1.65 -5.76
CA ASN A 121 5.64 -0.51 -5.59
C ASN A 121 5.60 0.00 -4.13
N VAL A 122 6.65 0.66 -3.72
CA VAL A 122 6.74 1.33 -2.41
C VAL A 122 5.59 2.30 -2.16
#